data_203e0a83ec1f900874be2bad22888a13
#
_entry.id   203e0a83ec1f900874be2bad22888a13
#
_cell.length_a   1.000
_cell.length_b   1.000
_cell.length_c   1.000
_cell.angle_alpha   90.00
_cell.angle_beta   90.00
_cell.angle_gamma   90.00
#
_symmetry.space_group_name_H-M   'P 1'
#
loop_
_entity.id
_entity.type
_entity.pdbx_description
1 polymer ?
#
loop_
_entity_poly.entity_id
_entity_poly.type
_entity_poly.pdbx_seq_one_letter_code
_entity_poly.pdbx_strand_id
1 'polypeptide(L)'
;MEGKYISIKVIVDRLMRNPLMADIELEAAIDYAIQFMELVGNNNLFINKSYDSKFSKYRCRLPDDFVSEINVSVDGIPVRTSGDSNMQFANEQKDSRLKNQSLDITYSINKDFIFLSKENGNINIVYNAINIDEDGFPMIQSDAKTTSALEAYIKLKHYTILFDMGKITDKSFTNAEQDYSWRVGQCDTNANRLSLGDAERIFTQMNTLIPRRREFYNRFKNTGTEQRLKRH
;
A
#
# COMPACT_ATOMS: atom_id res chain seq x y z
N MET A 1 -3.21 -15.00 -13.03
CA MET A 1 -1.93 -15.70 -12.76
C MET A 1 -1.67 -15.53 -11.29
N GLU A 2 -1.78 -16.59 -10.52
CA GLU A 2 -1.36 -16.57 -9.12
C GLU A 2 0.12 -16.25 -9.09
N GLY A 3 0.48 -15.13 -8.47
CA GLY A 3 1.86 -14.71 -8.32
C GLY A 3 2.62 -15.77 -7.54
N LYS A 4 3.66 -16.33 -8.14
CA LYS A 4 4.53 -17.26 -7.44
C LYS A 4 5.32 -16.47 -6.42
N TYR A 5 5.23 -16.83 -5.16
CA TYR A 5 6.04 -16.23 -4.09
C TYR A 5 7.29 -17.07 -3.83
N ILE A 6 8.35 -16.43 -3.41
CA ILE A 6 9.62 -17.05 -3.05
C ILE A 6 10.01 -16.57 -1.64
N SER A 7 10.44 -17.49 -0.78
CA SER A 7 10.94 -17.13 0.54
C SER A 7 12.27 -16.38 0.44
N ILE A 8 12.48 -15.41 1.32
CA ILE A 8 13.71 -14.65 1.40
C ILE A 8 14.94 -15.56 1.67
N LYS A 9 14.72 -16.66 2.37
CA LYS A 9 15.73 -17.69 2.63
C LYS A 9 16.44 -18.16 1.35
N VAL A 10 15.66 -18.41 0.29
CA VAL A 10 16.20 -18.83 -1.01
C VAL A 10 17.03 -17.72 -1.67
N ILE A 11 16.66 -16.47 -1.46
CA ILE A 11 17.41 -15.31 -1.99
C ILE A 11 18.72 -15.17 -1.25
N VAL A 12 18.70 -15.28 0.07
CA VAL A 12 19.90 -15.22 0.91
C VAL A 12 20.85 -16.38 0.60
N ASP A 13 20.35 -17.60 0.45
CA ASP A 13 21.15 -18.77 0.04
C ASP A 13 21.86 -18.55 -1.32
N ARG A 14 21.17 -17.85 -2.22
CA ARG A 14 21.75 -17.49 -3.52
C ARG A 14 22.85 -16.44 -3.38
N LEU A 15 22.67 -15.46 -2.50
CA LEU A 15 23.68 -14.44 -2.21
C LEU A 15 24.90 -15.01 -1.49
N MET A 16 24.73 -15.93 -0.56
CA MET A 16 25.83 -16.60 0.17
C MET A 16 26.76 -17.42 -0.72
N ARG A 17 26.36 -17.75 -1.94
CA ARG A 17 27.25 -18.37 -2.93
C ARG A 17 28.37 -17.43 -3.40
N ASN A 18 28.22 -16.12 -3.17
CA ASN A 18 29.32 -15.17 -3.39
C ASN A 18 30.22 -15.16 -2.16
N PRO A 19 31.55 -15.41 -2.32
CA PRO A 19 32.49 -15.44 -1.18
C PRO A 19 32.49 -14.15 -0.34
N LEU A 20 32.21 -13.00 -0.94
CA LEU A 20 32.14 -11.70 -0.24
C LEU A 20 30.82 -11.53 0.55
N MET A 21 29.85 -12.42 0.38
CA MET A 21 28.55 -12.40 1.04
C MET A 21 28.35 -13.62 1.96
N ALA A 22 29.37 -14.47 2.10
CA ALA A 22 29.26 -15.70 2.88
C ALA A 22 29.01 -15.47 4.38
N ASP A 23 29.47 -14.34 4.90
CA ASP A 23 29.34 -13.97 6.31
C ASP A 23 28.04 -13.17 6.63
N ILE A 24 27.08 -13.09 5.70
CA ILE A 24 25.82 -12.37 5.95
C ILE A 24 24.93 -13.17 6.90
N GLU A 25 24.50 -12.54 7.98
CA GLU A 25 23.55 -13.14 8.90
C GLU A 25 22.15 -13.14 8.31
N LEU A 26 21.42 -14.24 8.46
CA LEU A 26 20.06 -14.39 7.92
C LEU A 26 19.11 -13.34 8.52
N GLU A 27 19.22 -13.05 9.82
CA GLU A 27 18.40 -12.05 10.50
C GLU A 27 18.62 -10.65 9.91
N ALA A 28 19.88 -10.26 9.71
CA ALA A 28 20.19 -8.97 9.06
C ALA A 28 19.64 -8.89 7.62
N ALA A 29 19.70 -10.01 6.89
CA ALA A 29 19.14 -10.06 5.52
C ALA A 29 17.63 -9.93 5.51
N ILE A 30 16.91 -10.44 6.52
CA ILE A 30 15.47 -10.29 6.69
C ILE A 30 15.14 -8.82 6.95
N ASP A 31 15.85 -8.17 7.87
CA ASP A 31 15.64 -6.76 8.17
C ASP A 31 15.87 -5.88 6.93
N TYR A 32 16.91 -6.16 6.15
CA TYR A 32 17.15 -5.46 4.88
C TYR A 32 16.05 -5.71 3.86
N ALA A 33 15.47 -6.89 3.84
CA ALA A 33 14.37 -7.17 2.93
C ALA A 33 13.08 -6.43 3.33
N ILE A 34 12.77 -6.36 4.62
CA ILE A 34 11.63 -5.58 5.12
C ILE A 34 11.84 -4.11 4.79
N GLN A 35 13.03 -3.56 5.07
CA GLN A 35 13.39 -2.19 4.71
C GLN A 35 13.26 -1.94 3.20
N PHE A 36 13.69 -2.88 2.37
CA PHE A 36 13.54 -2.76 0.91
C PHE A 36 12.07 -2.70 0.50
N MET A 37 11.22 -3.55 1.08
CA MET A 37 9.78 -3.56 0.78
C MET A 37 9.11 -2.23 1.17
N GLU A 38 9.49 -1.66 2.31
CA GLU A 38 9.00 -0.36 2.77
C GLU A 38 9.47 0.78 1.86
N LEU A 39 10.75 0.76 1.44
CA LEU A 39 11.32 1.80 0.57
C LEU A 39 10.71 1.79 -0.83
N VAL A 40 10.49 0.62 -1.40
CA VAL A 40 9.89 0.49 -2.74
C VAL A 40 8.39 0.81 -2.70
N GLY A 41 7.73 0.57 -1.55
CA GLY A 41 6.33 0.95 -1.33
C GLY A 41 5.34 0.29 -2.31
N ASN A 42 5.72 -0.83 -2.91
CA ASN A 42 4.94 -1.45 -3.96
C ASN A 42 3.86 -2.35 -3.36
N ASN A 43 2.60 -2.06 -3.66
CA ASN A 43 1.45 -2.86 -3.21
C ASN A 43 1.54 -4.35 -3.62
N ASN A 44 2.30 -4.67 -4.67
CA ASN A 44 2.48 -6.06 -5.11
C ASN A 44 3.37 -6.90 -4.19
N LEU A 45 4.05 -6.28 -3.22
CA LEU A 45 4.87 -6.97 -2.21
C LEU A 45 4.03 -7.51 -1.06
N PHE A 46 2.80 -7.01 -0.92
CA PHE A 46 1.88 -7.39 0.14
C PHE A 46 0.78 -8.30 -0.40
N ILE A 47 0.20 -9.09 0.48
CA ILE A 47 -0.99 -9.88 0.20
C ILE A 47 -2.21 -9.23 0.84
N ASN A 48 -3.34 -9.34 0.16
CA ASN A 48 -4.60 -8.88 0.70
C ASN A 48 -5.18 -9.94 1.62
N LYS A 49 -5.39 -9.60 2.89
CA LYS A 49 -6.08 -10.42 3.86
C LYS A 49 -7.36 -9.75 4.32
N SER A 50 -8.29 -10.57 4.77
CA SER A 50 -9.52 -10.13 5.42
C SER A 50 -9.51 -10.56 6.88
N TYR A 51 -9.83 -9.64 7.77
CA TYR A 51 -9.91 -9.88 9.20
C TYR A 51 -11.28 -9.49 9.71
N ASP A 52 -12.01 -10.50 10.22
CA ASP A 52 -13.32 -10.34 10.84
C ASP A 52 -13.17 -10.39 12.36
N SER A 53 -13.66 -9.36 13.04
CA SER A 53 -13.62 -9.30 14.49
C SER A 53 -14.84 -8.57 15.07
N LYS A 54 -15.09 -8.82 16.35
CA LYS A 54 -16.05 -8.03 17.12
C LYS A 54 -15.31 -6.94 17.86
N PHE A 55 -15.84 -5.75 17.80
CA PHE A 55 -15.29 -4.63 18.56
C PHE A 55 -16.23 -4.21 19.68
N SER A 56 -15.65 -3.64 20.73
CA SER A 56 -16.34 -3.11 21.89
C SER A 56 -15.64 -1.86 22.40
N LYS A 57 -16.41 -0.98 23.03
CA LYS A 57 -15.87 0.28 23.59
C LYS A 57 -15.14 1.11 22.52
N TYR A 58 -15.75 1.24 21.33
CA TYR A 58 -15.26 2.07 20.22
C TYR A 58 -13.91 1.65 19.62
N ARG A 59 -13.36 0.48 19.95
CA ARG A 59 -12.04 0.06 19.47
C ARG A 59 -11.98 -1.43 19.13
N CYS A 60 -11.12 -1.75 18.16
CA CYS A 60 -10.71 -3.10 17.82
C CYS A 60 -9.18 -3.14 17.70
N ARG A 61 -8.57 -4.26 18.12
CA ARG A 61 -7.14 -4.49 17.89
C ARG A 61 -6.94 -4.91 16.43
N LEU A 62 -5.92 -4.34 15.80
CA LEU A 62 -5.48 -4.74 14.47
C LEU A 62 -4.73 -6.08 14.53
N PRO A 63 -4.72 -6.86 13.45
CA PRO A 63 -3.87 -8.04 13.34
C PRO A 63 -2.39 -7.68 13.45
N ASP A 64 -1.57 -8.61 13.98
CA ASP A 64 -0.14 -8.35 14.18
C ASP A 64 0.65 -8.25 12.83
N ASP A 65 0.09 -8.77 11.74
CA ASP A 65 0.63 -8.68 10.38
C ASP A 65 0.07 -7.51 9.54
N PHE A 66 -0.63 -6.58 10.19
CA PHE A 66 -1.25 -5.42 9.55
C PHE A 66 -0.18 -4.42 9.07
N VAL A 67 -0.24 -4.06 7.79
CA VAL A 67 0.63 -3.03 7.20
C VAL A 67 -0.16 -1.77 6.86
N SER A 68 -1.23 -1.91 6.08
CA SER A 68 -2.09 -0.79 5.70
C SER A 68 -3.49 -1.27 5.37
N GLU A 69 -4.49 -0.43 5.61
CA GLU A 69 -5.87 -0.71 5.26
C GLU A 69 -6.13 -0.52 3.76
N ILE A 70 -6.98 -1.39 3.20
CA ILE A 70 -7.52 -1.25 1.86
C ILE A 70 -8.98 -0.81 1.96
N ASN A 71 -9.75 -1.49 2.83
CA ASN A 71 -11.16 -1.21 3.03
C ASN A 71 -11.57 -1.65 4.42
N VAL A 72 -12.44 -0.87 5.03
CA VAL A 72 -13.03 -1.17 6.33
C VAL A 72 -14.54 -1.13 6.21
N SER A 73 -15.22 -2.15 6.72
CA SER A 73 -16.67 -2.19 6.82
C SER A 73 -17.13 -2.55 8.22
N VAL A 74 -18.23 -1.97 8.65
CA VAL A 74 -18.86 -2.21 9.95
C VAL A 74 -20.27 -2.71 9.71
N ASP A 75 -20.59 -3.90 10.22
CA ASP A 75 -21.87 -4.59 10.01
C ASP A 75 -22.27 -4.67 8.52
N GLY A 76 -21.27 -4.87 7.64
CA GLY A 76 -21.44 -4.96 6.19
C GLY A 76 -21.57 -3.62 5.45
N ILE A 77 -21.45 -2.48 6.15
CA ILE A 77 -21.50 -1.16 5.56
C ILE A 77 -20.06 -0.60 5.47
N PRO A 78 -19.59 -0.18 4.27
CA PRO A 78 -18.28 0.42 4.14
C PRO A 78 -18.22 1.74 4.92
N VAL A 79 -17.13 1.95 5.65
CA VAL A 79 -16.93 3.13 6.50
C VAL A 79 -15.76 3.97 5.99
N ARG A 80 -15.77 5.28 6.32
CA ARG A 80 -14.75 6.23 5.86
C ARG A 80 -13.74 6.52 6.96
N THR A 81 -12.51 6.80 6.56
CA THR A 81 -11.51 7.35 7.48
C THR A 81 -11.91 8.74 7.93
N SER A 82 -11.69 9.03 9.21
CA SER A 82 -11.79 10.38 9.73
C SER A 82 -10.40 10.90 10.10
N GLY A 83 -10.12 12.10 9.64
CA GLY A 83 -8.94 12.87 10.09
C GLY A 83 -9.14 13.56 11.45
N ASP A 84 -10.32 13.46 12.05
CA ASP A 84 -10.63 14.13 13.32
C ASP A 84 -10.35 13.18 14.49
N SER A 85 -9.35 13.50 15.30
CA SER A 85 -8.97 12.75 16.50
C SER A 85 -10.03 12.81 17.63
N ASN A 86 -10.99 13.73 17.54
CA ASN A 86 -12.04 13.91 18.55
C ASN A 86 -13.33 13.13 18.27
N MET A 87 -13.32 12.25 17.28
CA MET A 87 -14.51 11.49 16.85
C MET A 87 -15.15 10.63 17.96
N GLN A 88 -14.38 10.19 18.93
CA GLN A 88 -14.92 9.41 20.06
C GLN A 88 -15.98 10.15 20.84
N PHE A 89 -15.97 11.47 20.82
CA PHE A 89 -16.86 12.33 21.61
C PHE A 89 -18.05 12.88 20.82
N ALA A 90 -18.04 12.79 19.49
CA ALA A 90 -19.12 13.35 18.66
C ALA A 90 -20.47 12.63 18.86
N ASN A 91 -20.46 11.39 19.32
CA ASN A 91 -21.66 10.61 19.58
C ASN A 91 -22.30 10.85 20.95
N GLU A 92 -21.59 11.44 21.91
CA GLU A 92 -22.14 11.73 23.23
C GLU A 92 -22.92 13.04 23.29
N GLN A 93 -22.64 13.98 22.41
CA GLN A 93 -23.43 15.19 22.24
C GLN A 93 -24.63 14.91 21.32
N LYS A 94 -25.65 14.23 21.87
CA LYS A 94 -26.98 14.16 21.27
C LYS A 94 -27.63 15.54 21.28
N ASP A 95 -27.14 16.44 20.47
CA ASP A 95 -27.84 17.68 20.20
C ASP A 95 -29.07 17.35 19.37
N SER A 96 -30.25 17.48 19.95
CA SER A 96 -31.54 17.12 19.37
C SER A 96 -31.87 17.88 18.07
N ARG A 97 -31.03 18.83 17.67
CA ARG A 97 -31.13 19.61 16.44
C ARG A 97 -30.52 18.90 15.22
N LEU A 98 -29.72 17.84 15.41
CA LEU A 98 -29.04 17.11 14.33
C LEU A 98 -29.71 15.77 13.98
N LYS A 99 -31.00 15.60 14.31
CA LYS A 99 -31.75 14.35 14.12
C LYS A 99 -31.86 13.84 12.68
N ASN A 100 -31.42 14.61 11.68
CA ASN A 100 -31.51 14.24 10.26
C ASN A 100 -30.16 14.07 9.55
N GLN A 101 -29.04 14.15 10.23
CA GLN A 101 -27.77 13.72 9.65
C GLN A 101 -27.63 12.22 9.89
N SER A 102 -27.64 11.43 8.83
CA SER A 102 -27.15 10.06 8.87
C SER A 102 -25.71 10.15 9.37
N LEU A 103 -25.50 9.76 10.63
CA LEU A 103 -24.17 9.70 11.22
C LEU A 103 -23.43 8.58 10.49
N ASP A 104 -22.73 8.93 9.42
CA ASP A 104 -21.85 8.02 8.74
C ASP A 104 -20.85 7.48 9.76
N ILE A 105 -20.81 6.17 9.89
CA ILE A 105 -19.82 5.51 10.74
C ILE A 105 -18.46 5.81 10.13
N THR A 106 -17.55 6.27 10.97
CA THR A 106 -16.19 6.61 10.54
C THR A 106 -15.19 5.93 11.47
N TYR A 107 -13.96 5.78 11.00
CA TYR A 107 -12.87 5.17 11.76
C TYR A 107 -11.59 6.00 11.71
N SER A 108 -10.73 5.77 12.69
CA SER A 108 -9.34 6.23 12.69
C SER A 108 -8.42 5.12 13.17
N ILE A 109 -7.21 5.06 12.63
CA ILE A 109 -6.19 4.09 13.03
C ILE A 109 -5.14 4.82 13.85
N ASN A 110 -4.82 4.26 15.02
CA ASN A 110 -3.74 4.75 15.87
C ASN A 110 -2.98 3.57 16.44
N LYS A 111 -1.74 3.40 16.01
CA LYS A 111 -0.88 2.27 16.36
C LYS A 111 -1.57 0.92 16.09
N ASP A 112 -1.74 0.11 17.12
CA ASP A 112 -2.27 -1.25 17.04
C ASP A 112 -3.81 -1.32 17.12
N PHE A 113 -4.49 -0.18 17.14
CA PHE A 113 -5.95 -0.12 17.30
C PHE A 113 -6.62 0.69 16.20
N ILE A 114 -7.76 0.19 15.76
CA ILE A 114 -8.73 0.94 14.98
C ILE A 114 -9.82 1.45 15.94
N PHE A 115 -10.09 2.74 15.88
CA PHE A 115 -11.14 3.41 16.64
C PHE A 115 -12.32 3.70 15.74
N LEU A 116 -13.52 3.50 16.23
CA LEU A 116 -14.76 3.60 15.47
C LEU A 116 -15.70 4.59 16.16
N SER A 117 -16.53 5.28 15.39
CA SER A 117 -17.58 6.17 15.94
C SER A 117 -18.76 5.40 16.54
N LYS A 118 -18.84 4.08 16.35
CA LYS A 118 -19.85 3.18 16.93
C LYS A 118 -19.29 2.43 18.12
N GLU A 119 -20.09 2.23 19.15
CA GLU A 119 -19.64 1.61 20.42
C GLU A 119 -19.33 0.11 20.29
N ASN A 120 -20.21 -0.63 19.63
CA ASN A 120 -20.10 -2.09 19.48
C ASN A 120 -20.59 -2.52 18.10
N GLY A 121 -20.05 -3.63 17.58
CA GLY A 121 -20.46 -4.20 16.32
C GLY A 121 -19.48 -5.25 15.80
N ASN A 122 -19.69 -5.64 14.54
CA ASN A 122 -18.76 -6.48 13.81
C ASN A 122 -17.98 -5.62 12.82
N ILE A 123 -16.68 -5.80 12.77
CA ILE A 123 -15.79 -5.12 11.83
C ILE A 123 -15.17 -6.15 10.90
N ASN A 124 -15.17 -5.83 9.62
CA ASN A 124 -14.37 -6.54 8.61
C ASN A 124 -13.35 -5.54 8.06
N ILE A 125 -12.08 -5.91 8.13
CA ILE A 125 -10.95 -5.12 7.65
C ILE A 125 -10.30 -5.89 6.52
N VAL A 126 -10.26 -5.32 5.33
CA VAL A 126 -9.42 -5.79 4.22
C VAL A 126 -8.15 -4.96 4.23
N TYR A 127 -7.01 -5.62 4.36
CA TYR A 127 -5.73 -4.96 4.58
C TYR A 127 -4.59 -5.64 3.83
N ASN A 128 -3.52 -4.91 3.66
CA ASN A 128 -2.25 -5.42 3.16
C ASN A 128 -1.46 -6.04 4.31
N ALA A 129 -1.02 -7.26 4.11
CA ALA A 129 -0.19 -8.00 5.06
C ALA A 129 1.11 -8.46 4.41
N ILE A 130 2.17 -8.61 5.20
CA ILE A 130 3.39 -9.27 4.75
C ILE A 130 3.08 -10.76 4.60
N ASN A 131 3.41 -11.32 3.44
CA ASN A 131 3.30 -12.76 3.24
C ASN A 131 4.47 -13.46 3.93
N ILE A 132 4.18 -14.44 4.79
CA ILE A 132 5.17 -15.23 5.53
C ILE A 132 5.04 -16.71 5.13
N ASP A 133 6.17 -17.40 5.08
CA ASP A 133 6.21 -18.85 4.85
C ASP A 133 5.92 -19.63 6.15
N GLU A 134 5.93 -20.98 6.07
CA GLU A 134 5.70 -21.85 7.21
C GLU A 134 6.75 -21.69 8.33
N ASP A 135 7.95 -21.24 8.00
CA ASP A 135 9.06 -21.00 8.93
C ASP A 135 9.01 -19.56 9.52
N GLY A 136 8.05 -18.73 9.11
CA GLY A 136 7.91 -17.35 9.56
C GLY A 136 8.76 -16.31 8.79
N PHE A 137 9.38 -16.72 7.67
CA PHE A 137 10.18 -15.81 6.86
C PHE A 137 9.33 -15.05 5.84
N PRO A 138 9.62 -13.77 5.58
CA PRO A 138 8.91 -13.00 4.56
C PRO A 138 9.02 -13.64 3.18
N MET A 139 7.91 -13.66 2.47
CA MET A 139 7.85 -14.12 1.08
C MET A 139 7.68 -12.92 0.15
N ILE A 140 8.38 -12.95 -0.96
CA ILE A 140 8.37 -11.90 -1.96
C ILE A 140 7.84 -12.47 -3.28
N GLN A 141 7.16 -11.64 -4.05
CA GLN A 141 6.71 -12.04 -5.38
C GLN A 141 7.91 -12.47 -6.24
N SER A 142 7.82 -13.65 -6.85
CA SER A 142 8.85 -14.24 -7.71
C SER A 142 8.93 -13.53 -9.07
N ASP A 143 9.02 -12.19 -9.05
CA ASP A 143 9.35 -11.42 -10.24
C ASP A 143 10.87 -11.22 -10.31
N ALA A 144 11.44 -11.50 -11.48
CA ALA A 144 12.90 -11.44 -11.68
C ALA A 144 13.49 -10.05 -11.41
N LYS A 145 12.73 -8.99 -11.67
CA LYS A 145 13.18 -7.61 -11.44
C LYS A 145 13.16 -7.26 -9.96
N THR A 146 12.09 -7.61 -9.26
CA THR A 146 11.94 -7.38 -7.82
C THR A 146 12.97 -8.18 -7.03
N THR A 147 13.13 -9.48 -7.34
CA THR A 147 14.16 -10.32 -6.71
C THR A 147 15.58 -9.80 -6.96
N SER A 148 15.89 -9.38 -8.20
CA SER A 148 17.20 -8.82 -8.52
C SER A 148 17.47 -7.49 -7.82
N ALA A 149 16.45 -6.63 -7.68
CA ALA A 149 16.57 -5.37 -6.96
C ALA A 149 16.81 -5.60 -5.46
N LEU A 150 16.10 -6.57 -4.87
CA LEU A 150 16.33 -6.97 -3.48
C LEU A 150 17.73 -7.57 -3.26
N GLU A 151 18.18 -8.48 -4.15
CA GLU A 151 19.55 -9.02 -4.09
C GLU A 151 20.60 -7.90 -4.12
N ALA A 152 20.40 -6.90 -4.98
CA ALA A 152 21.30 -5.75 -5.07
C ALA A 152 21.24 -4.86 -3.81
N TYR A 153 20.07 -4.70 -3.20
CA TYR A 153 19.93 -3.94 -1.95
C TYR A 153 20.66 -4.61 -0.78
N ILE A 154 20.42 -5.90 -0.57
CA ILE A 154 21.10 -6.66 0.48
C ILE A 154 22.61 -6.63 0.28
N LYS A 155 23.06 -6.82 -0.97
CA LYS A 155 24.48 -6.71 -1.33
C LYS A 155 25.06 -5.33 -1.01
N LEU A 156 24.36 -4.25 -1.36
CA LEU A 156 24.80 -2.89 -1.08
C LEU A 156 24.93 -2.64 0.42
N LYS A 157 23.95 -3.05 1.22
CA LYS A 157 24.00 -2.92 2.68
C LYS A 157 25.17 -3.68 3.30
N HIS A 158 25.39 -4.90 2.87
CA HIS A 158 26.54 -5.69 3.34
C HIS A 158 27.87 -5.06 2.89
N TYR A 159 27.95 -4.58 1.66
CA TYR A 159 29.15 -3.91 1.15
C TYR A 159 29.43 -2.59 1.86
N THR A 160 28.44 -1.87 2.35
CA THR A 160 28.61 -0.69 3.20
C THR A 160 29.39 -1.08 4.45
N ILE A 161 29.02 -2.17 5.11
CA ILE A 161 29.71 -2.67 6.30
C ILE A 161 31.18 -3.08 5.97
N LEU A 162 31.37 -3.80 4.87
CA LEU A 162 32.70 -4.22 4.44
C LEU A 162 33.59 -3.04 4.03
N PHE A 163 33.02 -1.99 3.47
CA PHE A 163 33.70 -0.76 3.12
C PHE A 163 34.12 0.01 4.36
N ASP A 164 33.26 0.16 5.35
CA ASP A 164 33.54 0.80 6.62
C ASP A 164 34.64 0.05 7.40
N MET A 165 34.71 -1.29 7.23
CA MET A 165 35.81 -2.15 7.76
C MET A 165 37.10 -2.07 6.95
N GLY A 166 37.12 -1.40 5.80
CA GLY A 166 38.27 -1.35 4.89
C GLY A 166 38.54 -2.66 4.14
N LYS A 167 37.59 -3.61 4.09
CA LYS A 167 37.75 -4.92 3.44
C LYS A 167 37.54 -4.91 1.94
N ILE A 168 36.82 -3.89 1.41
CA ILE A 168 36.55 -3.73 -0.03
C ILE A 168 37.04 -2.37 -0.53
N THR A 169 37.28 -2.29 -1.83
CA THR A 169 37.73 -1.07 -2.48
C THR A 169 36.53 -0.15 -2.78
N ASP A 170 36.77 1.18 -2.83
CA ASP A 170 35.83 2.20 -3.24
C ASP A 170 35.16 1.87 -4.59
N LYS A 171 35.93 1.38 -5.55
CA LYS A 171 35.38 0.96 -6.85
C LYS A 171 34.35 -0.17 -6.73
N SER A 172 34.57 -1.12 -5.84
CA SER A 172 33.65 -2.25 -5.62
C SER A 172 32.35 -1.77 -4.97
N PHE A 173 32.46 -0.82 -4.04
CA PHE A 173 31.32 -0.19 -3.40
C PHE A 173 30.49 0.65 -4.40
N THR A 174 31.14 1.53 -5.16
CA THR A 174 30.47 2.35 -6.19
C THR A 174 29.77 1.50 -7.25
N ASN A 175 30.38 0.39 -7.67
CA ASN A 175 29.73 -0.54 -8.60
C ASN A 175 28.45 -1.18 -8.00
N ALA A 176 28.48 -1.51 -6.71
CA ALA A 176 27.30 -2.06 -6.03
C ALA A 176 26.17 -1.02 -5.92
N GLU A 177 26.50 0.24 -5.65
CA GLU A 177 25.57 1.35 -5.61
C GLU A 177 24.91 1.61 -6.98
N GLN A 178 25.71 1.60 -8.05
CA GLN A 178 25.22 1.75 -9.42
C GLN A 178 24.31 0.58 -9.84
N ASP A 179 24.70 -0.66 -9.50
CA ASP A 179 23.92 -1.88 -9.79
C ASP A 179 22.56 -1.82 -9.05
N TYR A 180 22.56 -1.39 -7.79
CA TYR A 180 21.33 -1.18 -7.02
C TYR A 180 20.43 -0.13 -7.66
N SER A 181 20.96 1.06 -7.95
CA SER A 181 20.18 2.14 -8.59
C SER A 181 19.54 1.71 -9.89
N TRP A 182 20.26 0.98 -10.72
CA TRP A 182 19.76 0.45 -11.98
C TRP A 182 18.64 -0.56 -11.79
N ARG A 183 18.80 -1.51 -10.86
CA ARG A 183 17.81 -2.58 -10.62
C ARG A 183 16.54 -2.06 -9.96
N VAL A 184 16.65 -1.08 -9.05
CA VAL A 184 15.48 -0.43 -8.46
C VAL A 184 14.69 0.32 -9.52
N GLY A 185 15.33 1.06 -10.42
CA GLY A 185 14.66 1.72 -11.54
C GLY A 185 13.93 0.74 -12.45
N GLN A 186 14.46 -0.46 -12.66
CA GLN A 186 13.76 -1.52 -13.40
C GLN A 186 12.57 -2.10 -12.63
N CYS A 187 12.69 -2.26 -11.31
CA CYS A 187 11.61 -2.71 -10.44
C CYS A 187 10.45 -1.72 -10.43
N ASP A 188 10.73 -0.43 -10.21
CA ASP A 188 9.76 0.66 -10.24
C ASP A 188 9.02 0.74 -11.58
N THR A 189 9.74 0.67 -12.68
CA THR A 189 9.13 0.68 -14.02
C THR A 189 8.18 -0.48 -14.24
N ASN A 190 8.48 -1.65 -13.66
CA ASN A 190 7.61 -2.82 -13.76
C ASN A 190 6.37 -2.70 -12.88
N ALA A 191 6.53 -2.16 -11.68
CA ALA A 191 5.45 -1.94 -10.73
C ALA A 191 4.44 -0.89 -11.22
N ASN A 192 4.95 0.19 -11.80
CA ASN A 192 4.16 1.30 -12.32
C ASN A 192 3.67 1.09 -13.76
N ARG A 193 3.95 -0.08 -14.36
CA ARG A 193 3.46 -0.40 -15.70
C ARG A 193 1.95 -0.58 -15.68
N LEU A 194 1.25 0.41 -16.17
CA LEU A 194 -0.19 0.35 -16.35
C LEU A 194 -0.56 -0.84 -17.22
N SER A 195 -1.53 -1.65 -16.80
CA SER A 195 -2.13 -2.63 -17.69
C SER A 195 -2.85 -1.90 -18.83
N LEU A 196 -3.02 -2.56 -19.97
CA LEU A 196 -3.75 -1.97 -21.09
C LEU A 196 -5.16 -1.52 -20.67
N GLY A 197 -5.83 -2.32 -19.82
CA GLY A 197 -7.15 -2.00 -19.29
C GLY A 197 -7.16 -0.79 -18.35
N ASP A 198 -6.12 -0.63 -17.52
CA ASP A 198 -5.99 0.55 -16.66
C ASP A 198 -5.69 1.82 -17.48
N ALA A 199 -4.85 1.70 -18.50
CA ALA A 199 -4.59 2.81 -19.40
C ALA A 199 -5.87 3.24 -20.16
N GLU A 200 -6.65 2.28 -20.66
CA GLU A 200 -7.94 2.56 -21.29
C GLU A 200 -8.95 3.19 -20.30
N ARG A 201 -9.00 2.71 -19.06
CA ARG A 201 -9.87 3.28 -18.01
C ARG A 201 -9.50 4.72 -17.70
N ILE A 202 -8.20 5.01 -17.51
CA ILE A 202 -7.71 6.36 -17.25
C ILE A 202 -8.01 7.25 -18.47
N PHE A 203 -7.75 6.78 -19.67
CA PHE A 203 -8.04 7.53 -20.88
C PHE A 203 -9.54 7.82 -21.07
N THR A 204 -10.40 6.85 -20.75
CA THR A 204 -11.85 7.03 -20.75
C THR A 204 -12.29 8.03 -19.70
N GLN A 205 -11.74 7.97 -18.47
CA GLN A 205 -12.01 8.94 -17.41
C GLN A 205 -11.58 10.35 -17.80
N MET A 206 -10.39 10.50 -18.36
CA MET A 206 -9.91 11.81 -18.86
C MET A 206 -10.81 12.35 -19.97
N ASN A 207 -11.25 11.50 -20.90
CA ASN A 207 -12.19 11.90 -21.95
C ASN A 207 -13.57 12.28 -21.42
N THR A 208 -14.03 11.72 -20.29
CA THR A 208 -15.30 12.12 -19.64
C THR A 208 -15.15 13.41 -18.86
N LEU A 209 -13.97 13.71 -18.31
CA LEU A 209 -13.71 14.98 -17.62
C LEU A 209 -13.53 16.17 -18.57
N ILE A 210 -13.09 15.91 -19.83
CA ILE A 210 -12.97 16.95 -20.86
C ILE A 210 -14.28 16.93 -21.66
N PRO A 211 -15.24 17.86 -21.44
CA PRO A 211 -16.48 17.90 -22.19
C PRO A 211 -16.15 18.10 -23.68
N ARG A 212 -16.61 17.19 -24.53
CA ARG A 212 -16.44 17.32 -25.97
C ARG A 212 -17.10 18.62 -26.42
N ARG A 213 -16.45 19.37 -27.29
CA ARG A 213 -16.92 20.68 -27.77
C ARG A 213 -18.40 20.68 -28.17
N ARG A 214 -18.92 19.55 -28.70
CA ARG A 214 -20.33 19.37 -29.06
C ARG A 214 -21.26 19.26 -27.85
N GLU A 215 -20.84 18.57 -26.77
CA GLU A 215 -21.64 18.41 -25.55
C GLU A 215 -21.70 19.71 -24.75
N PHE A 216 -20.58 20.46 -24.73
CA PHE A 216 -20.52 21.78 -24.14
C PHE A 216 -21.48 22.77 -24.87
N TYR A 217 -21.47 22.73 -26.20
CA TYR A 217 -22.33 23.59 -27.03
C TYR A 217 -23.83 23.25 -26.88
N ASN A 218 -24.17 21.96 -26.75
CA ASN A 218 -25.57 21.53 -26.58
C ASN A 218 -26.08 21.85 -25.17
N ARG A 219 -25.28 21.74 -24.11
CA ARG A 219 -25.65 22.14 -22.77
C ARG A 219 -25.89 23.64 -22.65
N PHE A 220 -25.05 24.46 -23.26
CA PHE A 220 -25.24 25.89 -23.30
C PHE A 220 -26.47 26.32 -24.14
N LYS A 221 -26.77 25.64 -25.22
CA LYS A 221 -27.98 25.89 -26.01
C LYS A 221 -29.24 25.59 -25.24
N ASN A 222 -29.26 24.48 -24.51
CA ASN A 222 -30.46 24.09 -23.73
C ASN A 222 -30.72 25.05 -22.56
N THR A 223 -29.66 25.47 -21.83
CA THR A 223 -29.80 26.46 -20.76
C THR A 223 -30.23 27.84 -21.28
N GLY A 224 -29.72 28.26 -22.43
CA GLY A 224 -30.04 29.55 -23.04
C GLY A 224 -31.46 29.61 -23.61
N THR A 225 -32.01 28.50 -24.13
CA THR A 225 -33.38 28.42 -24.65
C THR A 225 -34.45 28.37 -23.55
N GLU A 226 -34.19 27.69 -22.45
CA GLU A 226 -35.09 27.63 -21.29
C GLU A 226 -35.20 29.00 -20.59
N GLN A 227 -34.12 29.76 -20.51
CA GLN A 227 -34.13 31.11 -19.94
C GLN A 227 -34.84 32.13 -20.82
N ARG A 228 -34.87 31.94 -22.15
CA ARG A 228 -35.60 32.82 -23.07
C ARG A 228 -37.11 32.58 -23.09
N LEU A 229 -37.57 31.37 -22.81
CA LEU A 229 -38.98 31.02 -22.77
C LEU A 229 -39.69 31.49 -21.49
N LYS A 230 -38.98 31.92 -20.46
CA LYS A 230 -39.55 32.42 -19.18
C LYS A 230 -39.61 33.95 -19.10
N ARG A 231 -39.31 34.68 -20.18
CA ARG A 231 -39.56 36.12 -20.27
C ARG A 231 -40.90 36.37 -20.99
N HIS A 232 -41.97 36.36 -20.18
CA HIS A 232 -43.23 37.05 -20.51
C HIS A 232 -43.16 38.47 -19.95
#